data_9337e3a9554aa1a8c85cc088bb61ee8f
#
_entry.id   9337e3a9554aa1a8c85cc088bb61ee8f
#
_cell.length_a   1.000
_cell.length_b   1.000
_cell.length_c   1.000
_cell.angle_alpha   90.00
_cell.angle_beta   90.00
_cell.angle_gamma   90.00
#
_symmetry.space_group_name_H-M   'P 1'
#
loop_
_entity.id
_entity.type
_entity.pdbx_description
1 polymer ?
#
loop_
_entity_poly.entity_id
_entity_poly.type
_entity_poly.pdbx_seq_one_letter_code
_entity_poly.pdbx_strand_id
1 'polypeptide(L)'
;TYVVSRPDEDRVANLLRKLLPSSWAYAITRFKNTKLQQIMYKRMRTHPQKMKRYLVGLVKKALGPEYDVDTHFTPSYNPWDQRMCLIPNGDLFRSLRSGKTQVVTEHSECFAPNGLRLKSGQELEADIIVTATGLNMQLMGGAEFYIDDRPIDFAEKFSYKGMMYAGIPNLIQTFGYINASWTLRADLTAEYACRLINRIDELGADYCCLLYTSPSPRDRVL
;
A
#
# COMPACT_ATOMS: atom_id res chain seq x y z
N THR A 1 11.41 -7.42 3.09
CA THR A 1 10.79 -6.21 2.52
C THR A 1 11.69 -5.00 2.71
N TYR A 2 11.48 -3.91 1.93
CA TYR A 2 12.13 -2.63 2.20
C TYR A 2 11.55 -1.99 3.45
N VAL A 3 12.43 -1.46 4.28
CA VAL A 3 12.08 -0.83 5.54
C VAL A 3 12.56 0.62 5.54
N VAL A 4 11.69 1.56 5.87
CA VAL A 4 11.99 3.00 5.86
C VAL A 4 11.58 3.59 7.20
N SER A 5 12.54 4.19 7.91
CA SER A 5 12.24 4.96 9.13
C SER A 5 11.86 6.40 8.78
N ARG A 6 10.78 6.88 9.39
CA ARG A 6 10.39 8.29 9.33
C ARG A 6 9.91 8.77 10.70
N PRO A 7 10.08 10.06 11.02
CA PRO A 7 9.41 10.66 12.16
C PRO A 7 7.88 10.47 12.06
N ASP A 8 7.24 10.26 13.19
CA ASP A 8 5.78 10.19 13.31
C ASP A 8 5.10 11.54 13.11
N GLU A 9 5.85 12.64 13.32
CA GLU A 9 5.39 14.01 13.13
C GLU A 9 6.03 14.69 11.91
N ASP A 10 5.22 15.47 11.19
CA ASP A 10 5.71 16.39 10.15
C ASP A 10 6.03 17.75 10.77
N ARG A 11 7.31 17.97 11.11
CA ARG A 11 7.80 19.22 11.71
C ARG A 11 7.50 20.47 10.88
N VAL A 12 7.50 20.34 9.55
CA VAL A 12 7.15 21.44 8.64
C VAL A 12 5.66 21.77 8.75
N ALA A 13 4.80 20.76 8.78
CA ALA A 13 3.38 20.94 8.98
C ALA A 13 3.08 21.59 10.35
N ASN A 14 3.77 21.15 11.39
CA ASN A 14 3.61 21.72 12.74
C ASN A 14 4.05 23.20 12.79
N LEU A 15 5.13 23.56 12.08
CA LEU A 15 5.56 24.95 11.96
C LEU A 15 4.55 25.81 11.18
N LEU A 16 4.08 25.30 10.03
CA LEU A 16 3.11 26.01 9.21
C LEU A 16 1.79 26.28 9.95
N ARG A 17 1.31 25.32 10.75
CA ARG A 17 0.11 25.48 11.58
C ARG A 17 0.24 26.57 12.65
N LYS A 18 1.47 26.86 13.11
CA LYS A 18 1.74 27.94 14.06
C LYS A 18 1.80 29.31 13.41
N LEU A 19 2.17 29.38 12.13
CA LEU A 19 2.45 30.62 11.42
C LEU A 19 1.34 31.06 10.45
N LEU A 20 0.51 30.14 9.98
CA LEU A 20 -0.47 30.39 8.92
C LEU A 20 -1.87 29.94 9.34
N PRO A 21 -2.92 30.52 8.72
CA PRO A 21 -4.28 30.01 8.83
C PRO A 21 -4.34 28.52 8.46
N SER A 22 -5.20 27.77 9.14
CA SER A 22 -5.31 26.31 9.03
C SER A 22 -5.46 25.80 7.59
N SER A 23 -6.28 26.49 6.77
CA SER A 23 -6.50 26.14 5.35
C SER A 23 -5.21 26.25 4.51
N TRP A 24 -4.43 27.31 4.73
CA TRP A 24 -3.16 27.53 4.01
C TRP A 24 -2.10 26.54 4.46
N ALA A 25 -1.97 26.33 5.77
CA ALA A 25 -1.04 25.34 6.32
C ALA A 25 -1.33 23.94 5.77
N TYR A 26 -2.61 23.56 5.69
CA TYR A 26 -3.04 22.29 5.09
C TYR A 26 -2.70 22.22 3.60
N ALA A 27 -3.05 23.25 2.80
CA ALA A 27 -2.81 23.25 1.37
C ALA A 27 -1.31 23.13 1.02
N ILE A 28 -0.45 23.89 1.70
CA ILE A 28 1.00 23.84 1.50
C ILE A 28 1.56 22.49 1.91
N THR A 29 1.16 21.97 3.06
CA THR A 29 1.60 20.64 3.55
C THR A 29 1.19 19.54 2.59
N ARG A 30 -0.06 19.56 2.12
CA ARG A 30 -0.58 18.61 1.13
C ARG A 30 0.22 18.67 -0.17
N PHE A 31 0.43 19.85 -0.72
CA PHE A 31 1.21 20.06 -1.93
C PHE A 31 2.64 19.52 -1.79
N LYS A 32 3.34 19.89 -0.72
CA LYS A 32 4.68 19.40 -0.38
C LYS A 32 4.72 17.87 -0.33
N ASN A 33 3.82 17.24 0.42
CA ASN A 33 3.83 15.80 0.63
C ASN A 33 3.47 15.04 -0.66
N THR A 34 2.49 15.53 -1.42
CA THR A 34 2.13 14.96 -2.74
C THR A 34 3.29 15.04 -3.71
N LYS A 35 3.95 16.19 -3.82
CA LYS A 35 5.11 16.36 -4.73
C LYS A 35 6.29 15.50 -4.33
N LEU A 36 6.60 15.44 -3.03
CA LEU A 36 7.67 14.59 -2.53
C LEU A 36 7.42 13.12 -2.86
N GLN A 37 6.19 12.64 -2.65
CA GLN A 37 5.81 11.26 -2.96
C GLN A 37 5.90 10.96 -4.47
N GLN A 38 5.43 11.88 -5.32
CA GLN A 38 5.55 11.77 -6.78
C GLN A 38 7.01 11.68 -7.24
N ILE A 39 7.89 12.54 -6.70
CA ILE A 39 9.32 12.53 -7.02
C ILE A 39 9.97 11.22 -6.56
N MET A 40 9.67 10.76 -5.36
CA MET A 40 10.19 9.49 -4.84
C MET A 40 9.73 8.30 -5.68
N TYR A 41 8.44 8.24 -6.01
CA TYR A 41 7.89 7.23 -6.91
C TYR A 41 8.61 7.22 -8.27
N LYS A 42 8.69 8.40 -8.93
CA LYS A 42 9.37 8.53 -10.23
C LYS A 42 10.82 8.03 -10.14
N ARG A 43 11.58 8.41 -9.10
CA ARG A 43 12.95 7.96 -8.91
C ARG A 43 13.07 6.45 -8.68
N MET A 44 12.15 5.85 -7.92
CA MET A 44 12.12 4.41 -7.68
C MET A 44 11.82 3.64 -8.98
N ARG A 45 10.95 4.16 -9.84
CA ARG A 45 10.62 3.53 -11.13
C ARG A 45 11.68 3.74 -12.21
N THR A 46 12.32 4.91 -12.26
CA THR A 46 13.32 5.24 -13.30
C THR A 46 14.74 4.79 -12.96
N HIS A 47 15.08 4.73 -11.68
CA HIS A 47 16.43 4.35 -11.20
C HIS A 47 16.37 3.34 -10.05
N PRO A 48 15.77 2.16 -10.27
CA PRO A 48 15.47 1.22 -9.17
C PRO A 48 16.72 0.77 -8.41
N GLN A 49 17.81 0.45 -9.10
CA GLN A 49 19.04 -0.03 -8.46
C GLN A 49 19.74 1.05 -7.61
N LYS A 50 19.69 2.31 -8.05
CA LYS A 50 20.21 3.43 -7.27
C LYS A 50 19.39 3.65 -6.00
N MET A 51 18.07 3.57 -6.14
CA MET A 51 17.15 3.70 -5.01
C MET A 51 17.22 2.50 -4.05
N LYS A 52 17.40 1.29 -4.56
CA LYS A 52 17.66 0.09 -3.74
C LYS A 52 18.89 0.30 -2.86
N ARG A 53 20.03 0.68 -3.45
CA ARG A 53 21.26 0.98 -2.69
C ARG A 53 21.06 2.09 -1.66
N TYR A 54 20.32 3.13 -2.01
CA TYR A 54 20.00 4.22 -1.08
C TYR A 54 19.18 3.73 0.11
N LEU A 55 18.09 2.99 -0.12
CA LEU A 55 17.21 2.48 0.96
C LEU A 55 17.94 1.51 1.88
N VAL A 56 18.68 0.55 1.31
CA VAL A 56 19.49 -0.41 2.09
C VAL A 56 20.58 0.33 2.86
N GLY A 57 21.21 1.34 2.25
CA GLY A 57 22.19 2.19 2.94
C GLY A 57 21.65 2.94 4.15
N LEU A 58 20.38 3.36 4.12
CA LEU A 58 19.72 3.95 5.30
C LEU A 58 19.58 2.94 6.46
N VAL A 59 19.27 1.69 6.13
CA VAL A 59 19.17 0.61 7.13
C VAL A 59 20.55 0.28 7.70
N LYS A 60 21.60 0.16 6.84
CA LYS A 60 23.00 -0.04 7.27
C LYS A 60 23.45 1.08 8.23
N LYS A 61 23.13 2.33 7.90
CA LYS A 61 23.42 3.46 8.78
C LYS A 61 22.67 3.39 10.12
N ALA A 62 21.44 2.89 10.12
CA ALA A 62 20.62 2.78 11.33
C ALA A 62 21.06 1.64 12.25
N LEU A 63 21.50 0.51 11.70
CA LEU A 63 21.86 -0.70 12.47
C LEU A 63 23.36 -0.78 12.80
N GLY A 64 24.22 -0.13 12.02
CA GLY A 64 25.67 -0.21 12.17
C GLY A 64 26.33 -1.31 11.31
N PRO A 65 27.68 -1.35 11.27
CA PRO A 65 28.42 -2.24 10.38
C PRO A 65 28.39 -3.72 10.79
N GLU A 66 28.14 -4.00 12.07
CA GLU A 66 28.13 -5.36 12.61
C GLU A 66 26.86 -6.16 12.28
N TYR A 67 25.80 -5.49 11.82
CA TYR A 67 24.53 -6.13 11.53
C TYR A 67 24.45 -6.60 10.07
N ASP A 68 24.06 -7.86 9.84
CA ASP A 68 23.90 -8.43 8.49
C ASP A 68 22.64 -7.90 7.80
N VAL A 69 22.72 -6.68 7.28
CA VAL A 69 21.65 -6.02 6.53
C VAL A 69 21.43 -6.68 5.16
N ASP A 70 22.48 -7.28 4.60
CA ASP A 70 22.39 -7.85 3.25
C ASP A 70 21.49 -9.11 3.25
N THR A 71 21.55 -9.93 4.28
CA THR A 71 20.65 -11.08 4.46
C THR A 71 19.24 -10.66 4.89
N HIS A 72 19.12 -9.74 5.86
CA HIS A 72 17.85 -9.51 6.53
C HIS A 72 17.00 -8.38 5.92
N PHE A 73 17.64 -7.39 5.27
CA PHE A 73 16.97 -6.18 4.81
C PHE A 73 17.24 -5.80 3.35
N THR A 74 17.78 -6.74 2.54
CA THR A 74 18.04 -6.51 1.11
C THR A 74 17.12 -7.39 0.25
N PRO A 75 15.90 -6.93 -0.08
CA PRO A 75 14.96 -7.69 -0.89
C PRO A 75 15.49 -7.99 -2.30
N SER A 76 15.06 -9.10 -2.90
CA SER A 76 15.41 -9.47 -4.28
C SER A 76 14.74 -8.57 -5.32
N TYR A 77 13.55 -8.01 -5.01
CA TYR A 77 12.77 -7.16 -5.89
C TYR A 77 13.17 -5.67 -5.82
N ASN A 78 12.69 -4.88 -6.77
CA ASN A 78 12.97 -3.44 -6.80
C ASN A 78 12.07 -2.64 -5.83
N PRO A 79 12.52 -1.47 -5.39
CA PRO A 79 11.66 -0.57 -4.61
C PRO A 79 10.38 -0.23 -5.38
N TRP A 80 9.23 -0.28 -4.68
CA TRP A 80 7.89 -0.04 -5.21
C TRP A 80 7.25 -1.21 -5.99
N ASP A 81 7.97 -2.28 -6.30
CA ASP A 81 7.35 -3.48 -6.88
C ASP A 81 6.43 -4.18 -5.88
N GLN A 82 6.76 -4.04 -4.58
CA GLN A 82 5.94 -4.51 -3.47
C GLN A 82 5.85 -3.43 -2.39
N ARG A 83 5.04 -3.69 -1.34
CA ARG A 83 4.85 -2.78 -0.23
C ARG A 83 6.16 -2.50 0.50
N MET A 84 6.41 -1.23 0.80
CA MET A 84 7.49 -0.79 1.70
C MET A 84 6.95 -0.64 3.13
N CYS A 85 7.68 -1.14 4.11
CA CYS A 85 7.33 -1.01 5.52
C CYS A 85 7.83 0.31 6.08
N LEU A 86 6.92 1.11 6.62
CA LEU A 86 7.24 2.34 7.33
C LEU A 86 7.38 2.06 8.82
N ILE A 87 8.52 2.47 9.39
CA ILE A 87 8.79 2.35 10.82
C ILE A 87 8.83 3.76 11.43
N PRO A 88 7.85 4.09 12.29
CA PRO A 88 7.87 5.35 12.99
C PRO A 88 9.10 5.46 13.90
N ASN A 89 9.79 6.61 13.86
CA ASN A 89 10.90 6.92 14.75
C ASN A 89 12.04 5.89 14.83
N GLY A 90 12.08 4.91 13.93
CA GLY A 90 13.10 3.85 13.93
C GLY A 90 12.99 2.86 15.09
N ASP A 91 11.80 2.60 15.60
CA ASP A 91 11.56 1.73 16.76
C ASP A 91 12.15 0.34 16.58
N LEU A 92 11.93 -0.30 15.42
CA LEU A 92 12.50 -1.60 15.11
C LEU A 92 14.04 -1.58 15.22
N PHE A 93 14.68 -0.56 14.67
CA PHE A 93 16.14 -0.46 14.68
C PHE A 93 16.69 -0.26 16.09
N ARG A 94 15.97 0.47 16.96
CA ARG A 94 16.34 0.57 18.38
C ARG A 94 16.22 -0.76 19.09
N SER A 95 15.16 -1.50 18.84
CA SER A 95 14.92 -2.82 19.45
C SER A 95 15.99 -3.83 19.02
N LEU A 96 16.34 -3.85 17.73
CA LEU A 96 17.41 -4.70 17.20
C LEU A 96 18.77 -4.39 17.84
N ARG A 97 19.15 -3.10 17.92
CA ARG A 97 20.42 -2.69 18.56
C ARG A 97 20.48 -2.98 20.04
N SER A 98 19.34 -2.98 20.72
CA SER A 98 19.28 -3.31 22.17
C SER A 98 19.28 -4.81 22.45
N GLY A 99 19.32 -5.67 21.42
CA GLY A 99 19.27 -7.13 21.57
C GLY A 99 17.93 -7.69 21.99
N LYS A 100 16.88 -6.86 22.10
CA LYS A 100 15.52 -7.29 22.48
C LYS A 100 14.74 -7.95 21.32
N THR A 101 15.23 -7.80 20.10
CA THR A 101 14.59 -8.30 18.89
C THR A 101 15.65 -8.93 17.99
N GLN A 102 15.31 -10.04 17.35
CA GLN A 102 16.11 -10.69 16.32
C GLN A 102 15.28 -10.81 15.03
N VAL A 103 15.92 -10.71 13.88
CA VAL A 103 15.34 -11.02 12.58
C VAL A 103 15.92 -12.34 12.09
N VAL A 104 15.05 -13.27 11.77
CA VAL A 104 15.43 -14.54 11.14
C VAL A 104 14.85 -14.55 9.74
N THR A 105 15.71 -14.72 8.72
CA THR A 105 15.33 -14.69 7.31
C THR A 105 15.36 -16.10 6.76
N GLU A 106 14.32 -16.86 7.08
CA GLU A 106 14.16 -18.23 6.64
C GLU A 106 12.66 -18.62 6.58
N HIS A 107 12.36 -19.71 5.89
CA HIS A 107 11.01 -20.25 5.81
C HIS A 107 10.72 -21.14 7.04
N SER A 108 9.56 -20.92 7.65
CA SER A 108 9.01 -21.84 8.64
C SER A 108 8.60 -23.15 7.98
N GLU A 109 8.87 -24.26 8.65
CA GLU A 109 8.47 -25.60 8.25
C GLU A 109 7.16 -26.01 8.93
N CYS A 110 7.15 -25.98 10.28
CA CYS A 110 5.98 -26.34 11.07
C CYS A 110 6.05 -25.71 12.48
N PHE A 111 4.92 -25.74 13.17
CA PHE A 111 4.86 -25.46 14.60
C PHE A 111 5.46 -26.64 15.38
N ALA A 112 6.28 -26.34 16.36
CA ALA A 112 6.86 -27.29 17.30
C ALA A 112 6.25 -27.10 18.70
N PRO A 113 6.38 -28.08 19.64
CA PRO A 113 5.79 -27.96 20.96
C PRO A 113 6.21 -26.70 21.74
N ASN A 114 7.45 -26.24 21.52
CA ASN A 114 8.00 -25.07 22.22
C ASN A 114 8.19 -23.85 21.31
N GLY A 115 7.63 -23.85 20.10
CA GLY A 115 7.82 -22.72 19.21
C GLY A 115 7.65 -23.04 17.72
N LEU A 116 8.63 -22.66 16.89
CA LEU A 116 8.57 -22.78 15.44
C LEU A 116 9.84 -23.44 14.90
N ARG A 117 9.69 -24.48 14.07
CA ARG A 117 10.81 -25.10 13.34
C ARG A 117 10.96 -24.47 11.97
N LEU A 118 12.20 -24.14 11.63
CA LEU A 118 12.60 -23.63 10.33
C LEU A 118 13.00 -24.76 9.38
N LYS A 119 13.04 -24.49 8.06
CA LYS A 119 13.48 -25.50 7.07
C LYS A 119 14.93 -25.94 7.23
N SER A 120 15.78 -25.14 7.84
CA SER A 120 17.15 -25.54 8.24
C SER A 120 17.20 -26.58 9.37
N GLY A 121 16.08 -26.84 10.03
CA GLY A 121 16.00 -27.65 11.25
C GLY A 121 16.20 -26.86 12.54
N GLN A 122 16.53 -25.55 12.46
CA GLN A 122 16.62 -24.69 13.65
C GLN A 122 15.22 -24.54 14.27
N GLU A 123 15.14 -24.61 15.58
CA GLU A 123 13.92 -24.31 16.34
C GLU A 123 14.04 -22.92 16.99
N LEU A 124 12.98 -22.14 16.86
CA LEU A 124 12.82 -20.85 17.52
C LEU A 124 11.85 -21.04 18.67
N GLU A 125 12.34 -20.90 19.90
CA GLU A 125 11.50 -20.97 21.09
C GLU A 125 10.59 -19.73 21.18
N ALA A 126 9.31 -19.93 21.50
CA ALA A 126 8.34 -18.87 21.65
C ALA A 126 7.16 -19.30 22.51
N ASP A 127 6.79 -18.46 23.48
CA ASP A 127 5.59 -18.63 24.29
C ASP A 127 4.33 -18.18 23.53
N ILE A 128 4.47 -17.19 22.64
CA ILE A 128 3.40 -16.64 21.83
C ILE A 128 3.87 -16.51 20.40
N ILE A 129 3.10 -17.06 19.47
CA ILE A 129 3.35 -16.95 18.03
C ILE A 129 2.24 -16.13 17.39
N VAL A 130 2.62 -15.02 16.72
CA VAL A 130 1.70 -14.18 15.96
C VAL A 130 1.93 -14.40 14.47
N THR A 131 0.93 -14.94 13.77
CA THR A 131 1.01 -15.16 12.33
C THR A 131 0.59 -13.88 11.59
N ALA A 132 1.49 -13.38 10.74
CA ALA A 132 1.27 -12.21 9.89
C ALA A 132 1.75 -12.49 8.44
N THR A 133 1.44 -13.67 7.93
CA THR A 133 1.97 -14.23 6.68
C THR A 133 1.28 -13.72 5.41
N GLY A 134 0.35 -12.79 5.55
CA GLY A 134 -0.46 -12.25 4.46
C GLY A 134 -1.86 -12.85 4.40
N LEU A 135 -2.63 -12.41 3.41
CA LEU A 135 -4.03 -12.77 3.23
C LEU A 135 -4.28 -13.28 1.82
N ASN A 136 -5.14 -14.27 1.68
CA ASN A 136 -5.76 -14.60 0.40
C ASN A 136 -6.87 -13.58 0.14
N MET A 137 -6.64 -12.71 -0.84
CA MET A 137 -7.60 -11.66 -1.16
C MET A 137 -8.78 -12.24 -1.93
N GLN A 138 -9.98 -12.01 -1.43
CA GLN A 138 -11.22 -12.28 -2.15
C GLN A 138 -11.84 -10.96 -2.60
N LEU A 139 -12.00 -10.80 -3.91
CA LEU A 139 -12.69 -9.64 -4.45
C LEU A 139 -14.14 -9.62 -3.93
N MET A 140 -14.64 -8.45 -3.57
CA MET A 140 -15.99 -8.25 -2.99
C MET A 140 -16.31 -9.13 -1.77
N GLY A 141 -15.29 -9.61 -1.04
CA GLY A 141 -15.49 -10.46 0.12
C GLY A 141 -16.02 -11.87 -0.20
N GLY A 142 -15.92 -12.31 -1.47
CA GLY A 142 -16.45 -13.58 -1.94
C GLY A 142 -17.96 -13.56 -2.22
N ALA A 143 -18.60 -12.37 -2.25
CA ALA A 143 -19.99 -12.25 -2.65
C ALA A 143 -20.18 -12.59 -4.13
N GLU A 144 -21.24 -13.31 -4.46
CA GLU A 144 -21.65 -13.60 -5.82
C GLU A 144 -22.60 -12.53 -6.33
N PHE A 145 -22.40 -12.07 -7.55
CA PHE A 145 -23.20 -11.02 -8.18
C PHE A 145 -23.90 -11.57 -9.42
N TYR A 146 -25.14 -11.15 -9.59
CA TYR A 146 -25.97 -11.54 -10.72
C TYR A 146 -26.61 -10.30 -11.35
N ILE A 147 -26.71 -10.28 -12.68
CA ILE A 147 -27.54 -9.34 -13.45
C ILE A 147 -28.49 -10.17 -14.31
N ASP A 148 -29.80 -9.95 -14.15
CA ASP A 148 -30.84 -10.71 -14.86
C ASP A 148 -30.59 -12.23 -14.77
N ASP A 149 -30.40 -12.75 -13.56
CA ASP A 149 -30.10 -14.15 -13.23
C ASP A 149 -28.80 -14.73 -13.84
N ARG A 150 -27.95 -13.89 -14.43
CA ARG A 150 -26.65 -14.28 -14.98
C ARG A 150 -25.53 -13.93 -14.02
N PRO A 151 -24.66 -14.90 -13.67
CA PRO A 151 -23.54 -14.61 -12.79
C PRO A 151 -22.54 -13.68 -13.46
N ILE A 152 -21.91 -12.81 -12.65
CA ILE A 152 -20.89 -11.87 -13.10
C ILE A 152 -19.52 -12.41 -12.75
N ASP A 153 -18.65 -12.56 -13.75
CA ASP A 153 -17.22 -12.75 -13.56
C ASP A 153 -16.49 -11.41 -13.65
N PHE A 154 -15.99 -10.90 -12.53
CA PHE A 154 -15.24 -9.64 -12.48
C PHE A 154 -13.89 -9.72 -13.16
N ALA A 155 -13.30 -10.91 -13.34
CA ALA A 155 -12.03 -11.09 -14.05
C ALA A 155 -12.13 -10.73 -15.54
N GLU A 156 -13.32 -10.86 -16.11
CA GLU A 156 -13.61 -10.51 -17.51
C GLU A 156 -14.02 -9.04 -17.73
N LYS A 157 -14.12 -8.26 -16.66
CA LYS A 157 -14.63 -6.87 -16.71
C LYS A 157 -13.52 -5.84 -16.65
N PHE A 158 -13.62 -4.84 -17.51
CA PHE A 158 -12.76 -3.66 -17.40
C PHE A 158 -13.19 -2.78 -16.25
N SER A 159 -12.24 -2.37 -15.42
CA SER A 159 -12.50 -1.43 -14.34
C SER A 159 -12.26 0.02 -14.81
N TYR A 160 -13.19 0.89 -14.47
CA TYR A 160 -13.05 2.34 -14.67
C TYR A 160 -12.59 3.00 -13.38
N LYS A 161 -11.45 3.69 -13.45
CA LYS A 161 -10.81 4.36 -12.30
C LYS A 161 -10.62 3.45 -11.08
N GLY A 162 -10.63 2.13 -11.26
CA GLY A 162 -10.54 1.14 -10.17
C GLY A 162 -11.71 1.20 -9.18
N MET A 163 -12.90 1.64 -9.61
CA MET A 163 -14.08 1.73 -8.74
C MET A 163 -15.39 1.30 -9.40
N MET A 164 -15.52 1.30 -10.72
CA MET A 164 -16.69 0.84 -11.46
C MET A 164 -16.29 -0.19 -12.49
N TYR A 165 -17.22 -1.02 -12.93
CA TYR A 165 -16.96 -2.07 -13.90
C TYR A 165 -17.85 -1.93 -15.13
N ALA A 166 -17.28 -2.20 -16.32
CA ALA A 166 -18.02 -2.15 -17.58
C ALA A 166 -19.14 -3.20 -17.59
N GLY A 167 -20.33 -2.77 -18.01
CA GLY A 167 -21.50 -3.64 -18.09
C GLY A 167 -22.14 -3.98 -16.73
N ILE A 168 -21.71 -3.37 -15.64
CA ILE A 168 -22.31 -3.57 -14.32
C ILE A 168 -22.93 -2.24 -13.86
N PRO A 169 -24.26 -2.12 -13.82
CA PRO A 169 -24.93 -0.89 -13.43
C PRO A 169 -24.85 -0.64 -11.94
N ASN A 170 -24.79 0.63 -11.56
CA ASN A 170 -24.95 1.14 -10.18
C ASN A 170 -23.97 0.56 -9.14
N LEU A 171 -22.89 -0.11 -9.56
CA LEU A 171 -21.90 -0.67 -8.66
C LEU A 171 -20.67 0.25 -8.56
N ILE A 172 -20.36 0.69 -7.35
CA ILE A 172 -19.13 1.40 -7.03
C ILE A 172 -18.41 0.65 -5.91
N GLN A 173 -17.14 0.32 -6.16
CA GLN A 173 -16.26 -0.35 -5.22
C GLN A 173 -15.12 0.57 -4.83
N THR A 174 -14.69 0.52 -3.57
CA THR A 174 -13.46 1.14 -3.14
C THR A 174 -12.35 0.10 -3.02
N PHE A 175 -11.29 0.29 -3.80
CA PHE A 175 -10.05 -0.47 -3.68
C PHE A 175 -8.88 0.50 -3.46
N GLY A 176 -8.07 0.26 -2.44
CA GLY A 176 -7.03 1.19 -2.02
C GLY A 176 -5.74 1.13 -2.83
N TYR A 177 -4.68 1.66 -2.24
CA TYR A 177 -3.34 1.66 -2.82
C TYR A 177 -2.42 0.64 -2.15
N ILE A 178 -1.42 0.14 -2.87
CA ILE A 178 -0.40 -0.77 -2.32
C ILE A 178 0.50 -0.03 -1.32
N ASN A 179 0.95 1.18 -1.64
CA ASN A 179 1.93 1.96 -0.87
C ASN A 179 1.39 3.29 -0.35
N ALA A 180 0.07 3.42 -0.16
CA ALA A 180 -0.56 4.59 0.43
C ALA A 180 -1.77 4.19 1.26
N SER A 181 -2.29 5.14 2.06
CA SER A 181 -3.51 4.88 2.84
C SER A 181 -4.71 4.66 1.93
N TRP A 182 -5.52 3.66 2.26
CA TRP A 182 -6.79 3.38 1.57
C TRP A 182 -7.80 4.51 1.72
N THR A 183 -7.75 5.26 2.82
CA THR A 183 -8.63 6.41 3.07
C THR A 183 -8.54 7.46 1.98
N LEU A 184 -7.35 7.70 1.42
CA LEU A 184 -7.16 8.65 0.30
C LEU A 184 -7.97 8.23 -0.93
N ARG A 185 -8.05 6.94 -1.19
CA ARG A 185 -8.82 6.42 -2.31
C ARG A 185 -10.30 6.39 -2.00
N ALA A 186 -10.67 6.04 -0.76
CA ALA A 186 -12.04 6.02 -0.30
C ALA A 186 -12.69 7.41 -0.41
N ASP A 187 -12.00 8.48 0.01
CA ASP A 187 -12.48 9.85 -0.12
C ASP A 187 -12.75 10.23 -1.58
N LEU A 188 -11.80 9.94 -2.49
CA LEU A 188 -11.96 10.22 -3.92
C LEU A 188 -13.12 9.43 -4.55
N THR A 189 -13.28 8.18 -4.15
CA THR A 189 -14.37 7.32 -4.62
C THR A 189 -15.71 7.82 -4.09
N ALA A 190 -15.79 8.18 -2.82
CA ALA A 190 -17.01 8.71 -2.20
C ALA A 190 -17.44 10.05 -2.84
N GLU A 191 -16.49 10.96 -3.04
CA GLU A 191 -16.77 12.26 -3.72
C GLU A 191 -17.28 12.03 -5.15
N TYR A 192 -16.68 11.10 -5.89
CA TYR A 192 -17.15 10.76 -7.23
C TYR A 192 -18.54 10.12 -7.21
N ALA A 193 -18.78 9.20 -6.28
CA ALA A 193 -20.09 8.52 -6.12
C ALA A 193 -21.20 9.54 -5.85
N CYS A 194 -20.99 10.49 -4.92
CA CYS A 194 -21.96 11.54 -4.61
C CYS A 194 -22.25 12.40 -5.86
N ARG A 195 -21.22 12.80 -6.59
CA ARG A 195 -21.43 13.58 -7.84
C ARG A 195 -22.18 12.79 -8.90
N LEU A 196 -21.92 11.50 -9.01
CA LEU A 196 -22.61 10.62 -9.95
C LEU A 196 -24.09 10.44 -9.59
N ILE A 197 -24.40 10.20 -8.32
CA ILE A 197 -25.76 10.07 -7.82
C ILE A 197 -26.55 11.36 -8.10
N ASN A 198 -26.00 12.52 -7.72
CA ASN A 198 -26.64 13.80 -8.00
C ASN A 198 -26.91 13.99 -9.50
N ARG A 199 -25.99 13.54 -10.36
CA ARG A 199 -26.17 13.63 -11.81
C ARG A 199 -27.25 12.68 -12.35
N ILE A 200 -27.38 11.50 -11.79
CA ILE A 200 -28.44 10.55 -12.09
C ILE A 200 -29.80 11.17 -11.74
N ASP A 201 -29.92 11.75 -10.54
CA ASP A 201 -31.13 12.44 -10.08
C ASP A 201 -31.51 13.64 -10.95
N GLU A 202 -30.54 14.50 -11.30
CA GLU A 202 -30.76 15.65 -12.21
C GLU A 202 -31.27 15.23 -13.59
N LEU A 203 -30.85 14.07 -14.08
CA LEU A 203 -31.26 13.55 -15.39
C LEU A 203 -32.56 12.75 -15.33
N GLY A 204 -33.10 12.49 -14.16
CA GLY A 204 -34.22 11.58 -13.97
C GLY A 204 -33.94 10.17 -14.48
N ALA A 205 -32.68 9.72 -14.38
CA ALA A 205 -32.25 8.41 -14.85
C ALA A 205 -32.32 7.38 -13.71
N ASP A 206 -32.67 6.14 -14.03
CA ASP A 206 -32.80 5.06 -13.05
C ASP A 206 -31.47 4.37 -12.74
N TYR A 207 -30.51 4.43 -13.67
CA TYR A 207 -29.21 3.77 -13.49
C TYR A 207 -28.10 4.41 -14.29
N CYS A 208 -26.86 4.13 -13.87
CA CYS A 208 -25.64 4.45 -14.60
C CYS A 208 -24.86 3.16 -14.87
N CYS A 209 -24.51 2.93 -16.12
CA CYS A 209 -23.70 1.81 -16.54
C CYS A 209 -22.56 2.26 -17.45
N LEU A 210 -21.36 1.76 -17.21
CA LEU A 210 -20.23 1.98 -18.12
C LEU A 210 -20.32 1.05 -19.30
N LEU A 211 -20.38 1.61 -20.50
CA LEU A 211 -20.27 0.86 -21.74
C LEU A 211 -18.83 0.94 -22.26
N TYR A 212 -18.18 -0.20 -22.33
CA TYR A 212 -16.85 -0.31 -22.93
C TYR A 212 -17.01 -0.75 -24.39
N THR A 213 -16.91 0.22 -25.30
CA THR A 213 -17.15 -0.04 -26.74
C THR A 213 -15.87 -0.20 -27.55
N SER A 214 -14.76 0.39 -27.14
CA SER A 214 -13.41 0.13 -27.69
C SER A 214 -12.35 0.83 -26.83
N PRO A 215 -11.10 0.30 -26.75
CA PRO A 215 -10.03 0.98 -26.06
C PRO A 215 -9.66 2.28 -26.80
N SER A 216 -9.69 3.41 -26.09
CA SER A 216 -9.09 4.64 -26.59
C SER A 216 -7.58 4.42 -26.83
N PRO A 217 -6.96 4.99 -27.86
CA PRO A 217 -5.52 4.97 -28.04
C PRO A 217 -4.73 5.49 -26.83
N ARG A 218 -5.36 6.33 -25.98
CA ARG A 218 -4.77 6.86 -24.74
C ARG A 218 -4.79 5.85 -23.58
N ASP A 219 -5.61 4.79 -23.65
CA ASP A 219 -5.72 3.77 -22.61
C ASP A 219 -4.69 2.65 -22.79
N ARG A 220 -3.91 2.68 -23.87
CA ARG A 220 -2.84 1.71 -24.18
C ARG A 220 -1.49 2.05 -23.56
N VAL A 221 -1.40 3.14 -22.79
CA VAL A 221 -0.17 3.63 -22.17
C VAL A 221 -0.35 3.61 -20.65
N LEU A 222 -0.26 2.44 -20.08
CA LEU A 222 0.06 2.22 -18.66
C LEU A 222 1.20 1.22 -18.53
#